data_fc973827665d1147bb63675a16cc6b3c
#
_entry.id   fc973827665d1147bb63675a16cc6b3c
#
_cell.length_a   1.000
_cell.length_b   1.000
_cell.length_c   1.000
_cell.angle_alpha   90.00
_cell.angle_beta   90.00
_cell.angle_gamma   90.00
#
_symmetry.space_group_name_H-M   'P 1'
#
loop_
_entity.id
_entity.type
_entity.pdbx_description
1 polymer ?
#
loop_
_entity_poly.entity_id
_entity_poly.type
_entity_poly.pdbx_seq_one_letter_code
_entity_poly.pdbx_strand_id
1 'polypeptide(L)'
;MKTKRTAKIIAAVVIILIAIASIGTAAIARQSSGTSSLQSFYDPLSRDDTNYSITEDDIYLLACTIFYEEGEPVTPEDELRCYLCGSVIINRMKSPEFPDTVGGVISQEGQYDCIDRVRNEGYYGDIDWEIAEELLTYGTTIPENVVFQAQFTQGSGIYEQIGNQYFCYR
;
A
#
# COMPACT_ATOMS: atom_id res chain seq x y z
N MET A 1 -0.47 27.35 -8.71
CA MET A 1 -1.02 26.21 -9.45
C MET A 1 -0.87 24.87 -8.70
N LYS A 2 -0.03 24.76 -7.66
CA LYS A 2 0.17 23.52 -6.87
C LYS A 2 -1.05 23.12 -6.00
N THR A 3 -1.77 24.06 -5.43
CA THR A 3 -2.93 23.84 -4.54
C THR A 3 -4.14 23.14 -5.18
N LYS A 4 -4.29 23.16 -6.51
CA LYS A 4 -5.44 22.53 -7.19
C LYS A 4 -5.24 21.02 -7.47
N ARG A 5 -3.97 20.53 -7.49
CA ARG A 5 -3.69 19.10 -7.69
C ARG A 5 -3.79 18.31 -6.39
N THR A 6 -3.26 18.87 -5.30
CA THR A 6 -3.36 18.29 -3.96
C THR A 6 -4.82 18.14 -3.51
N ALA A 7 -5.66 19.15 -3.77
CA ALA A 7 -7.09 19.09 -3.49
C ALA A 7 -7.84 18.02 -4.30
N LYS A 8 -7.33 17.63 -5.48
CA LYS A 8 -7.95 16.57 -6.29
C LYS A 8 -7.60 15.16 -5.82
N ILE A 9 -6.41 14.97 -5.28
CA ILE A 9 -5.98 13.66 -4.73
C ILE A 9 -6.67 13.43 -3.38
N ILE A 10 -6.70 14.42 -2.51
CA ILE A 10 -7.46 14.36 -1.24
C ILE A 10 -8.96 14.17 -1.51
N ALA A 11 -9.52 14.82 -2.54
CA ALA A 11 -10.91 14.61 -2.92
C ALA A 11 -11.17 13.20 -3.48
N ALA A 12 -10.20 12.56 -4.13
CA ALA A 12 -10.34 11.19 -4.62
C ALA A 12 -10.30 10.18 -3.45
N VAL A 13 -9.41 10.35 -2.50
CA VAL A 13 -9.33 9.52 -1.29
C VAL A 13 -10.59 9.68 -0.42
N VAL A 14 -11.04 10.92 -0.20
CA VAL A 14 -12.28 11.21 0.56
C VAL A 14 -13.54 10.70 -0.15
N ILE A 15 -13.59 10.73 -1.48
CA ILE A 15 -14.73 10.18 -2.24
C ILE A 15 -14.79 8.65 -2.15
N ILE A 16 -13.65 7.97 -2.10
CA ILE A 16 -13.59 6.52 -1.90
C ILE A 16 -14.07 6.18 -0.49
N LEU A 17 -13.65 6.90 0.55
CA LEU A 17 -14.11 6.70 1.93
C LEU A 17 -15.61 6.96 2.11
N ILE A 18 -16.19 7.96 1.44
CA ILE A 18 -17.63 8.26 1.48
C ILE A 18 -18.44 7.20 0.71
N ALA A 19 -17.89 6.64 -0.37
CA ALA A 19 -18.56 5.57 -1.13
C ALA A 19 -18.66 4.27 -0.31
N ILE A 20 -17.65 3.95 0.50
CA ILE A 20 -17.66 2.77 1.38
C ILE A 20 -18.68 2.93 2.51
N ALA A 21 -18.79 4.13 3.11
CA ALA A 21 -19.77 4.41 4.16
C ALA A 21 -21.23 4.34 3.67
N SER A 22 -21.50 4.62 2.40
CA SER A 22 -22.85 4.55 1.81
C SER A 22 -23.28 3.13 1.40
N ILE A 23 -22.34 2.20 1.22
CA ILE A 23 -22.64 0.80 0.90
C ILE A 23 -22.95 -0.01 2.17
N GLY A 24 -22.36 0.37 3.31
CA GLY A 24 -22.53 -0.31 4.59
C GLY A 24 -23.94 -0.23 5.20
N THR A 25 -24.77 0.75 4.84
CA THR A 25 -26.12 0.92 5.42
C THR A 25 -27.25 0.22 4.66
N ALA A 26 -27.01 -0.28 3.46
CA ALA A 26 -28.02 -1.01 2.67
C ALA A 26 -27.98 -2.54 2.84
N ALA A 27 -26.99 -3.09 3.55
CA ALA A 27 -26.75 -4.54 3.66
C ALA A 27 -27.33 -5.20 4.91
N ILE A 28 -28.01 -4.47 5.82
CA ILE A 28 -28.51 -5.02 7.09
C ILE A 28 -29.91 -5.70 7.00
N ALA A 29 -30.50 -5.81 5.83
CA ALA A 29 -31.84 -6.38 5.68
C ALA A 29 -31.90 -7.57 4.70
N ARG A 30 -31.01 -8.58 4.85
CA ARG A 30 -31.33 -9.95 4.40
C ARG A 30 -30.39 -10.97 5.03
N GLN A 31 -30.94 -11.62 6.04
CA GLN A 31 -30.41 -12.83 6.65
C GLN A 31 -30.62 -14.02 5.72
N SER A 32 -29.56 -14.74 5.41
CA SER A 32 -29.38 -16.20 5.52
C SER A 32 -28.46 -16.78 4.46
N SER A 33 -27.48 -17.56 4.94
CA SER A 33 -26.75 -18.65 4.25
C SER A 33 -26.02 -18.31 2.95
N GLY A 34 -24.72 -18.00 3.05
CA GLY A 34 -23.83 -17.92 1.91
C GLY A 34 -22.58 -17.06 2.13
N THR A 35 -21.84 -17.31 3.21
CA THR A 35 -20.64 -16.52 3.56
C THR A 35 -19.38 -16.87 2.76
N SER A 36 -19.48 -17.61 1.65
CA SER A 36 -18.30 -18.02 0.89
C SER A 36 -18.14 -17.38 -0.50
N SER A 37 -19.07 -16.52 -0.94
CA SER A 37 -19.01 -16.00 -2.33
C SER A 37 -18.67 -14.52 -2.46
N LEU A 38 -18.63 -13.75 -1.37
CA LEU A 38 -18.32 -12.32 -1.44
C LEU A 38 -16.83 -12.01 -1.22
N GLN A 39 -16.11 -12.91 -0.54
CA GLN A 39 -14.66 -12.78 -0.32
C GLN A 39 -13.87 -12.88 -1.64
N SER A 40 -14.37 -13.64 -2.61
CA SER A 40 -13.73 -13.84 -3.92
C SER A 40 -13.81 -12.62 -4.87
N PHE A 41 -14.70 -11.65 -4.59
CA PHE A 41 -14.84 -10.47 -5.44
C PHE A 41 -13.90 -9.31 -5.06
N TYR A 42 -13.24 -9.38 -3.90
CA TYR A 42 -12.44 -8.30 -3.35
C TYR A 42 -11.02 -8.73 -2.96
N ASP A 43 -10.46 -9.76 -3.60
CA ASP A 43 -9.06 -10.11 -3.44
C ASP A 43 -8.25 -9.62 -4.64
N PRO A 44 -7.75 -8.38 -4.64
CA PRO A 44 -6.94 -7.84 -5.73
C PRO A 44 -5.55 -8.48 -5.81
N LEU A 45 -5.16 -9.27 -4.82
CA LEU A 45 -3.88 -9.98 -4.77
C LEU A 45 -4.00 -11.46 -5.15
N SER A 46 -5.23 -11.99 -5.37
CA SER A 46 -5.38 -13.36 -5.83
C SER A 46 -4.89 -13.48 -7.27
N ARG A 47 -3.62 -13.83 -7.43
CA ARG A 47 -3.20 -14.55 -8.64
C ARG A 47 -3.91 -15.88 -8.63
N ASP A 48 -4.49 -16.24 -9.76
CA ASP A 48 -5.39 -17.39 -10.00
C ASP A 48 -4.86 -18.77 -9.54
N ASP A 49 -3.68 -18.87 -8.93
CA ASP A 49 -3.04 -20.14 -8.54
C ASP A 49 -2.42 -20.17 -7.12
N THR A 50 -2.44 -19.09 -6.35
CA THR A 50 -1.96 -19.11 -4.96
C THR A 50 -2.96 -18.48 -4.04
N ASN A 51 -3.50 -19.27 -3.14
CA ASN A 51 -4.40 -18.85 -2.07
C ASN A 51 -3.61 -18.03 -1.01
N TYR A 52 -3.07 -16.85 -1.43
CA TYR A 52 -2.40 -15.93 -0.51
C TYR A 52 -3.48 -15.29 0.36
N SER A 53 -3.52 -15.70 1.61
CA SER A 53 -4.36 -15.09 2.61
C SER A 53 -3.55 -14.03 3.33
N ILE A 54 -3.97 -12.77 3.25
CA ILE A 54 -3.40 -11.66 4.01
C ILE A 54 -3.45 -12.01 5.50
N THR A 55 -2.33 -11.91 6.17
CA THR A 55 -2.18 -12.16 7.59
C THR A 55 -1.93 -10.86 8.35
N GLU A 56 -2.17 -10.88 9.65
CA GLU A 56 -1.82 -9.76 10.54
C GLU A 56 -0.29 -9.51 10.52
N ASP A 57 0.51 -10.55 10.33
CA ASP A 57 1.97 -10.43 10.17
C ASP A 57 2.35 -9.66 8.90
N ASP A 58 1.61 -9.81 7.79
CA ASP A 58 1.86 -9.05 6.57
C ASP A 58 1.55 -7.56 6.76
N ILE A 59 0.44 -7.24 7.44
CA ILE A 59 0.09 -5.86 7.78
C ILE A 59 1.16 -5.26 8.68
N TYR A 60 1.58 -6.00 9.71
CA TYR A 60 2.63 -5.58 10.62
C TYR A 60 3.96 -5.30 9.91
N LEU A 61 4.42 -6.23 9.07
CA LEU A 61 5.67 -6.07 8.31
C LEU A 61 5.63 -4.87 7.38
N LEU A 62 4.51 -4.68 6.68
CA LEU A 62 4.32 -3.55 5.76
C LEU A 62 4.27 -2.22 6.53
N ALA A 63 3.51 -2.13 7.62
CA ALA A 63 3.40 -0.93 8.46
C ALA A 63 4.76 -0.53 9.05
N CYS A 64 5.50 -1.48 9.64
CA CYS A 64 6.85 -1.22 10.14
C CYS A 64 7.79 -0.73 9.03
N THR A 65 7.72 -1.33 7.83
CA THR A 65 8.57 -0.92 6.72
C THR A 65 8.25 0.51 6.28
N ILE A 66 6.97 0.85 6.12
CA ILE A 66 6.53 2.23 5.81
C ILE A 66 7.09 3.21 6.83
N PHE A 67 6.92 2.92 8.13
CA PHE A 67 7.40 3.77 9.20
C PHE A 67 8.92 3.98 9.18
N TYR A 68 9.70 2.92 8.97
CA TYR A 68 11.17 3.04 8.98
C TYR A 68 11.74 3.68 7.72
N GLU A 69 11.04 3.60 6.59
CA GLU A 69 11.45 4.25 5.34
C GLU A 69 11.06 5.74 5.30
N GLU A 70 9.86 6.09 5.77
CA GLU A 70 9.28 7.41 5.58
C GLU A 70 9.15 8.24 6.88
N GLY A 71 9.19 7.59 8.04
CA GLY A 71 8.93 8.21 9.34
C GLY A 71 7.44 8.41 9.61
N GLU A 72 7.13 8.91 10.81
CA GLU A 72 5.76 9.19 11.22
C GLU A 72 5.16 10.33 10.39
N PRO A 73 4.02 10.10 9.71
CA PRO A 73 3.38 11.13 8.91
C PRO A 73 2.73 12.20 9.81
N VAL A 74 3.13 13.46 9.61
CA VAL A 74 2.61 14.62 10.36
C VAL A 74 1.88 15.61 9.45
N THR A 75 2.00 15.44 8.14
CA THR A 75 1.33 16.26 7.13
C THR A 75 0.66 15.37 6.08
N PRO A 76 -0.34 15.88 5.33
CA PRO A 76 -0.90 15.13 4.20
C PRO A 76 0.11 14.76 3.10
N GLU A 77 1.22 15.48 2.99
CA GLU A 77 2.30 15.17 2.05
C GLU A 77 3.12 13.97 2.56
N ASP A 78 3.35 13.88 3.87
CA ASP A 78 4.00 12.73 4.50
C ASP A 78 3.13 11.48 4.39
N GLU A 79 1.82 11.59 4.65
CA GLU A 79 0.86 10.49 4.50
C GLU A 79 0.83 9.97 3.05
N LEU A 80 0.83 10.87 2.05
CA LEU A 80 0.94 10.47 0.65
C LEU A 80 2.26 9.73 0.37
N ARG A 81 3.37 10.16 0.98
CA ARG A 81 4.67 9.51 0.82
C ARG A 81 4.65 8.09 1.42
N CYS A 82 4.08 7.92 2.61
CA CYS A 82 3.85 6.62 3.24
C CYS A 82 2.99 5.70 2.35
N TYR A 83 1.88 6.22 1.80
CA TYR A 83 1.03 5.46 0.88
C TYR A 83 1.77 5.04 -0.38
N LEU A 84 2.59 5.91 -0.98
CA LEU A 84 3.38 5.60 -2.17
C LEU A 84 4.47 4.56 -1.88
N CYS A 85 5.12 4.63 -0.72
CA CYS A 85 6.09 3.65 -0.25
C CYS A 85 5.45 2.25 -0.18
N GLY A 86 4.34 2.11 0.54
CA GLY A 86 3.61 0.86 0.62
C GLY A 86 3.11 0.39 -0.75
N SER A 87 2.63 1.31 -1.60
CA SER A 87 2.18 1.00 -2.96
C SER A 87 3.25 0.39 -3.85
N VAL A 88 4.51 0.85 -3.74
CA VAL A 88 5.64 0.25 -4.45
C VAL A 88 5.85 -1.20 -4.01
N ILE A 89 5.74 -1.50 -2.71
CA ILE A 89 5.86 -2.88 -2.19
C ILE A 89 4.75 -3.76 -2.77
N ILE A 90 3.50 -3.29 -2.77
CA ILE A 90 2.36 -4.02 -3.34
C ILE A 90 2.55 -4.27 -4.86
N ASN A 91 3.04 -3.27 -5.60
CA ASN A 91 3.30 -3.44 -7.04
C ASN A 91 4.43 -4.44 -7.31
N ARG A 92 5.47 -4.45 -6.47
CA ARG A 92 6.53 -5.47 -6.54
C ARG A 92 5.96 -6.86 -6.31
N MET A 93 5.15 -7.07 -5.28
CA MET A 93 4.51 -8.37 -5.01
C MET A 93 3.68 -8.88 -6.18
N LYS A 94 3.05 -7.99 -6.94
CA LYS A 94 2.26 -8.33 -8.14
C LYS A 94 3.11 -8.60 -9.38
N SER A 95 4.35 -8.11 -9.42
CA SER A 95 5.24 -8.24 -10.56
C SER A 95 5.99 -9.58 -10.52
N PRO A 96 6.08 -10.31 -11.65
CA PRO A 96 6.81 -11.59 -11.71
C PRO A 96 8.32 -11.46 -11.50
N GLU A 97 8.87 -10.25 -11.45
CA GLU A 97 10.29 -9.98 -11.26
C GLU A 97 10.69 -9.89 -9.79
N PHE A 98 9.72 -9.84 -8.90
CA PHE A 98 9.93 -9.70 -7.46
C PHE A 98 9.27 -10.87 -6.71
N PRO A 99 9.63 -11.10 -5.44
CA PRO A 99 8.90 -12.02 -4.58
C PRO A 99 7.42 -11.63 -4.46
N ASP A 100 6.56 -12.61 -4.28
CA ASP A 100 5.10 -12.48 -4.23
C ASP A 100 4.52 -12.29 -2.81
N THR A 101 5.38 -12.06 -1.82
CA THR A 101 4.99 -11.82 -0.43
C THR A 101 5.61 -10.55 0.11
N VAL A 102 4.97 -9.88 1.10
CA VAL A 102 5.52 -8.71 1.80
C VAL A 102 6.91 -9.03 2.33
N GLY A 103 7.03 -10.11 3.12
CA GLY A 103 8.30 -10.52 3.71
C GLY A 103 9.38 -10.80 2.67
N GLY A 104 9.01 -11.37 1.53
CA GLY A 104 9.92 -11.64 0.41
C GLY A 104 10.44 -10.34 -0.21
N VAL A 105 9.56 -9.39 -0.52
CA VAL A 105 9.93 -8.10 -1.13
C VAL A 105 10.84 -7.30 -0.23
N ILE A 106 10.49 -7.12 1.04
CA ILE A 106 11.27 -6.30 1.98
C ILE A 106 12.60 -6.94 2.40
N SER A 107 12.75 -8.26 2.22
CA SER A 107 13.98 -8.98 2.55
C SER A 107 14.97 -9.07 1.39
N GLN A 108 14.66 -8.49 0.22
CA GLN A 108 15.59 -8.48 -0.90
C GLN A 108 16.83 -7.64 -0.56
N GLU A 109 18.00 -8.20 -0.80
CA GLU A 109 19.27 -7.56 -0.51
C GLU A 109 19.38 -6.19 -1.21
N GLY A 110 19.70 -5.14 -0.44
CA GLY A 110 19.90 -3.78 -0.93
C GLY A 110 18.63 -3.04 -1.37
N GLN A 111 17.43 -3.57 -1.02
CA GLN A 111 16.18 -2.89 -1.35
C GLN A 111 15.61 -2.08 -0.18
N TYR A 112 15.68 -2.60 1.02
CA TYR A 112 15.18 -1.95 2.24
C TYR A 112 16.24 -2.07 3.34
N ASP A 113 16.93 -0.96 3.63
CA ASP A 113 17.97 -0.93 4.67
C ASP A 113 17.38 -1.07 6.07
N CYS A 114 16.08 -0.84 6.21
CA CYS A 114 15.37 -0.91 7.48
C CYS A 114 15.04 -2.33 7.96
N ILE A 115 15.26 -3.37 7.16
CA ILE A 115 14.79 -4.74 7.44
C ILE A 115 15.22 -5.29 8.80
N ASP A 116 16.43 -4.99 9.23
CA ASP A 116 16.92 -5.42 10.55
C ASP A 116 16.18 -4.71 11.69
N ARG A 117 15.80 -3.44 11.51
CA ARG A 117 15.00 -2.70 12.48
C ARG A 117 13.56 -3.21 12.53
N VAL A 118 12.97 -3.48 11.37
CA VAL A 118 11.63 -4.11 11.28
C VAL A 118 11.58 -5.40 12.07
N ARG A 119 12.61 -6.26 11.94
CA ARG A 119 12.67 -7.56 12.63
C ARG A 119 12.96 -7.48 14.12
N ASN A 120 13.78 -6.52 14.56
CA ASN A 120 14.29 -6.47 15.93
C ASN A 120 13.57 -5.46 16.82
N GLU A 121 13.10 -4.36 16.26
CA GLU A 121 12.48 -3.26 16.99
C GLU A 121 10.96 -3.24 16.81
N GLY A 122 10.49 -3.38 15.57
CA GLY A 122 9.07 -3.54 15.22
C GLY A 122 8.17 -2.39 15.65
N TYR A 123 8.44 -1.17 15.19
CA TYR A 123 7.62 0.00 15.51
C TYR A 123 6.86 0.51 14.27
N TYR A 124 5.64 0.99 14.49
CA TYR A 124 4.79 1.65 13.49
C TYR A 124 3.81 2.60 14.20
N GLY A 125 3.30 3.60 13.48
CA GLY A 125 2.21 4.46 13.94
C GLY A 125 0.83 3.96 13.48
N ASP A 126 -0.23 4.54 14.04
CA ASP A 126 -1.61 4.17 13.67
C ASP A 126 -1.89 4.37 12.17
N ILE A 127 -1.39 5.47 11.59
CA ILE A 127 -1.56 5.79 10.18
C ILE A 127 -0.81 4.80 9.28
N ASP A 128 0.40 4.36 9.67
CA ASP A 128 1.15 3.36 8.91
C ASP A 128 0.42 2.02 8.87
N TRP A 129 -0.22 1.64 9.99
CA TRP A 129 -1.06 0.45 10.06
C TRP A 129 -2.28 0.55 9.15
N GLU A 130 -3.01 1.69 9.21
CA GLU A 130 -4.19 1.92 8.37
C GLU A 130 -3.83 1.87 6.87
N ILE A 131 -2.71 2.49 6.47
CA ILE A 131 -2.21 2.45 5.09
C ILE A 131 -1.85 1.02 4.68
N ALA A 132 -1.16 0.27 5.54
CA ALA A 132 -0.75 -1.11 5.25
C ALA A 132 -1.97 -2.04 5.10
N GLU A 133 -2.95 -1.94 5.99
CA GLU A 133 -4.19 -2.70 5.94
C GLU A 133 -5.01 -2.37 4.68
N GLU A 134 -5.14 -1.08 4.34
CA GLU A 134 -5.82 -0.63 3.12
C GLU A 134 -5.15 -1.20 1.87
N LEU A 135 -3.83 -1.04 1.75
CA LEU A 135 -3.06 -1.49 0.59
C LEU A 135 -3.10 -3.00 0.39
N LEU A 136 -3.01 -3.78 1.47
CA LEU A 136 -3.09 -5.23 1.41
C LEU A 136 -4.51 -5.70 1.08
N THR A 137 -5.53 -5.03 1.62
CA THR A 137 -6.93 -5.41 1.43
C THR A 137 -7.47 -5.02 0.06
N TYR A 138 -7.18 -3.81 -0.40
CA TYR A 138 -7.79 -3.24 -1.60
C TYR A 138 -6.81 -3.03 -2.75
N GLY A 139 -5.51 -3.22 -2.49
CA GLY A 139 -4.46 -2.93 -3.46
C GLY A 139 -4.14 -1.45 -3.54
N THR A 140 -3.29 -1.11 -4.51
CA THR A 140 -2.87 0.27 -4.75
C THR A 140 -3.57 0.89 -5.95
N THR A 141 -3.71 2.22 -5.96
CA THR A 141 -4.27 3.00 -7.07
C THR A 141 -3.21 3.56 -8.03
N ILE A 142 -1.91 3.40 -7.73
CA ILE A 142 -0.85 3.83 -8.62
C ILE A 142 -0.64 2.80 -9.76
N PRO A 143 -0.06 3.21 -10.91
CA PRO A 143 0.22 2.28 -12.00
C PRO A 143 1.10 1.10 -11.56
N GLU A 144 0.77 -0.12 -12.00
CA GLU A 144 1.44 -1.37 -11.59
C GLU A 144 2.94 -1.41 -11.91
N ASN A 145 3.40 -0.63 -12.90
CA ASN A 145 4.79 -0.52 -13.25
C ASN A 145 5.58 0.54 -12.46
N VAL A 146 4.98 1.18 -11.45
CA VAL A 146 5.69 2.02 -10.48
C VAL A 146 6.22 1.11 -9.38
N VAL A 147 7.49 0.71 -9.51
CA VAL A 147 8.13 -0.30 -8.66
C VAL A 147 9.45 0.16 -8.03
N PHE A 148 9.87 1.40 -8.32
CA PHE A 148 11.08 1.97 -7.75
C PHE A 148 10.77 3.14 -6.83
N GLN A 149 11.50 3.17 -5.71
CA GLN A 149 11.53 4.23 -4.73
C GLN A 149 12.99 4.49 -4.33
N ALA A 150 13.45 5.73 -4.44
CA ALA A 150 14.81 6.12 -4.08
C ALA A 150 14.95 7.63 -3.92
N GLN A 151 16.09 8.08 -3.39
CA GLN A 151 16.47 9.51 -3.36
C GLN A 151 17.07 10.00 -4.70
N PHE A 152 16.96 9.20 -5.73
CA PHE A 152 17.39 9.52 -7.11
C PHE A 152 16.48 8.81 -8.12
N THR A 153 16.47 9.31 -9.35
CA THR A 153 15.64 8.75 -10.42
C THR A 153 16.14 7.38 -10.86
N GLN A 154 15.20 6.44 -11.03
CA GLN A 154 15.45 5.08 -11.53
C GLN A 154 14.52 4.77 -12.70
N GLY A 155 14.76 3.64 -13.37
CA GLY A 155 13.88 3.10 -14.40
C GLY A 155 13.64 4.03 -15.59
N SER A 156 12.40 4.01 -16.11
CA SER A 156 12.04 4.70 -17.37
C SER A 156 11.46 6.11 -17.18
N GLY A 157 11.27 6.57 -15.94
CA GLY A 157 10.75 7.92 -15.65
C GLY A 157 10.16 8.07 -14.27
N ILE A 158 9.83 9.31 -13.92
CA ILE A 158 9.28 9.67 -12.61
C ILE A 158 7.76 9.61 -12.69
N TYR A 159 7.13 8.85 -11.79
CA TYR A 159 5.69 8.89 -11.53
C TYR A 159 5.34 10.07 -10.62
N GLU A 160 6.02 10.16 -9.46
CA GLU A 160 5.82 11.24 -8.49
C GLU A 160 7.14 11.56 -7.77
N GLN A 161 7.26 12.79 -7.29
CA GLN A 161 8.37 13.22 -6.44
C GLN A 161 7.81 13.98 -5.24
N ILE A 162 8.16 13.52 -4.04
CA ILE A 162 7.79 14.16 -2.77
C ILE A 162 9.07 14.44 -2.00
N GLY A 163 9.40 15.70 -1.82
CA GLY A 163 10.67 16.11 -1.23
C GLY A 163 11.86 15.59 -2.03
N ASN A 164 12.71 14.78 -1.39
CA ASN A 164 13.85 14.12 -2.01
C ASN A 164 13.57 12.66 -2.44
N GLN A 165 12.33 12.21 -2.28
CA GLN A 165 11.93 10.84 -2.63
C GLN A 165 11.32 10.81 -4.03
N TYR A 166 11.78 9.89 -4.87
CA TYR A 166 11.31 9.66 -6.22
C TYR A 166 10.63 8.30 -6.30
N PHE A 167 9.42 8.28 -6.84
CA PHE A 167 8.67 7.08 -7.18
C PHE A 167 8.69 6.94 -8.70
N CYS A 168 9.25 5.84 -9.21
CA CYS A 168 9.59 5.73 -10.61
C CYS A 168 9.00 4.49 -11.26
N TYR A 169 8.75 4.63 -12.57
CA TYR A 169 8.36 3.53 -13.43
C TYR A 169 9.54 2.58 -13.71
N ARG A 170 9.21 1.31 -13.87
CA ARG A 170 10.12 0.31 -14.43
C ARG A 170 10.45 0.59 -15.89
#